data_1730419baf30a52db2d5e43fde2fdf72
#
_entry.id   1730419baf30a52db2d5e43fde2fdf72
#
_cell.length_a   1.000
_cell.length_b   1.000
_cell.length_c   1.000
_cell.angle_alpha   90.00
_cell.angle_beta   90.00
_cell.angle_gamma   90.00
#
_symmetry.space_group_name_H-M   'P 1'
#
loop_
_entity.id
_entity.type
_entity.pdbx_description
1 polymer ?
#
loop_
_entity_poly.entity_id
_entity_poly.type
_entity_poly.pdbx_seq_one_letter_code
_entity_poly.pdbx_strand_id
1 'polypeptide(L)'
;MNANPNWWETFFTGLIVDFWRKVMPPEATRAEADFFEKVLEARPGARLLDVPCGDGRLSLELAGRGYRVTGVDVSEDYIAAARESAAAAGLPIEWRRSDMRDLPWREEFDGAFCGGSSFGYLGDAGDRAYLEAVARTLKPGARFVIDAVKAAEALLPQFRDHHEMEVGDIRFVADNRYDVATGWIENRYTLTRGDQREVRLTRHRIYTCREIISMLEGAGFTRIELFGSLSGEPFHLGCRLIVLAVRCHPEERSDEGSALVG
;
A
#
# COMPACT_ATOMS: atom_id res chain seq x y z
N MET A 1 -10.64 21.98 4.15
CA MET A 1 -11.58 20.85 4.01
C MET A 1 -11.30 19.93 5.20
N ASN A 2 -12.33 19.50 5.95
CA ASN A 2 -12.08 18.64 7.12
C ASN A 2 -12.49 17.22 6.76
N ALA A 3 -11.56 16.39 6.27
CA ALA A 3 -11.79 14.95 6.19
C ALA A 3 -11.91 14.36 7.61
N ASN A 4 -12.77 13.34 7.76
CA ASN A 4 -12.82 12.54 8.99
C ASN A 4 -11.41 11.98 9.26
N PRO A 5 -10.90 11.98 10.49
CA PRO A 5 -9.60 11.36 10.82
C PRO A 5 -9.47 9.91 10.33
N ASN A 6 -10.56 9.15 10.37
CA ASN A 6 -10.63 7.76 9.91
C ASN A 6 -11.40 7.64 8.58
N TRP A 7 -11.17 8.54 7.64
CA TRP A 7 -11.88 8.59 6.38
C TRP A 7 -11.82 7.27 5.58
N TRP A 8 -10.77 6.49 5.70
CA TRP A 8 -10.56 5.21 4.99
C TRP A 8 -11.57 4.13 5.38
N GLU A 9 -12.18 4.19 6.56
CA GLU A 9 -13.18 3.20 7.01
C GLU A 9 -14.47 3.23 6.16
N THR A 10 -14.80 4.36 5.58
CA THR A 10 -16.05 4.57 4.84
C THR A 10 -15.85 5.10 3.41
N PHE A 11 -14.62 5.31 3.00
CA PHE A 11 -14.29 5.92 1.71
C PHE A 11 -14.56 4.99 0.53
N PHE A 12 -14.22 3.72 0.66
CA PHE A 12 -14.22 2.75 -0.44
C PHE A 12 -15.60 2.13 -0.64
N THR A 13 -16.57 2.95 -1.11
CA THR A 13 -17.94 2.56 -1.44
C THR A 13 -18.43 3.32 -2.67
N GLY A 14 -19.40 2.78 -3.44
CA GLY A 14 -20.04 3.46 -4.55
C GLY A 14 -19.12 3.76 -5.75
N LEU A 15 -19.26 4.95 -6.34
CA LEU A 15 -18.55 5.32 -7.59
C LEU A 15 -17.03 5.30 -7.49
N ILE A 16 -16.46 5.55 -6.30
CA ILE A 16 -15.01 5.55 -6.14
C ILE A 16 -14.43 4.14 -6.32
N VAL A 17 -15.14 3.10 -5.93
CA VAL A 17 -14.74 1.71 -6.14
C VAL A 17 -14.76 1.36 -7.63
N ASP A 18 -15.86 1.72 -8.31
CA ASP A 18 -15.99 1.51 -9.76
C ASP A 18 -14.89 2.23 -10.54
N PHE A 19 -14.56 3.46 -10.11
CA PHE A 19 -13.50 4.25 -10.70
C PHE A 19 -12.13 3.59 -10.57
N TRP A 20 -11.73 3.19 -9.36
CA TRP A 20 -10.42 2.56 -9.14
C TRP A 20 -10.27 1.22 -9.88
N ARG A 21 -11.34 0.43 -9.97
CA ARG A 21 -11.33 -0.81 -10.77
C ARG A 21 -11.09 -0.54 -12.26
N LYS A 22 -11.63 0.57 -12.80
CA LYS A 22 -11.41 0.96 -14.20
C LYS A 22 -10.03 1.55 -14.43
N VAL A 23 -9.47 2.26 -13.44
CA VAL A 23 -8.12 2.85 -13.52
C VAL A 23 -7.04 1.77 -13.48
N MET A 24 -7.32 0.63 -12.82
CA MET A 24 -6.37 -0.47 -12.66
C MET A 24 -6.79 -1.69 -13.49
N PRO A 25 -6.53 -1.68 -14.80
CA PRO A 25 -6.88 -2.81 -15.68
C PRO A 25 -6.06 -4.07 -15.34
N PRO A 26 -6.50 -5.26 -15.77
CA PRO A 26 -5.81 -6.51 -15.47
C PRO A 26 -4.32 -6.54 -15.87
N GLU A 27 -3.95 -5.85 -16.96
CA GLU A 27 -2.57 -5.74 -17.42
C GLU A 27 -1.68 -5.01 -16.41
N ALA A 28 -2.18 -3.92 -15.81
CA ALA A 28 -1.46 -3.19 -14.77
C ALA A 28 -1.30 -4.04 -13.51
N THR A 29 -2.33 -4.80 -13.13
CA THR A 29 -2.26 -5.75 -12.01
C THR A 29 -1.20 -6.83 -12.25
N ARG A 30 -1.15 -7.40 -13.47
CA ARG A 30 -0.11 -8.38 -13.83
C ARG A 30 1.29 -7.81 -13.76
N ALA A 31 1.50 -6.61 -14.31
CA ALA A 31 2.79 -5.94 -14.27
C ALA A 31 3.27 -5.64 -12.83
N GLU A 32 2.35 -5.24 -11.95
CA GLU A 32 2.68 -5.06 -10.53
C GLU A 32 3.00 -6.39 -9.84
N ALA A 33 2.23 -7.44 -10.12
CA ALA A 33 2.49 -8.77 -9.58
C ALA A 33 3.83 -9.35 -10.07
N ASP A 34 4.19 -9.17 -11.35
CA ASP A 34 5.49 -9.56 -11.91
C ASP A 34 6.64 -8.90 -11.16
N PHE A 35 6.50 -7.60 -10.90
CA PHE A 35 7.52 -6.85 -10.15
C PHE A 35 7.59 -7.31 -8.69
N PHE A 36 6.45 -7.47 -8.02
CA PHE A 36 6.41 -7.89 -6.62
C PHE A 36 6.98 -9.31 -6.45
N GLU A 37 6.62 -10.24 -7.33
CA GLU A 37 7.18 -11.59 -7.33
C GLU A 37 8.71 -11.57 -7.47
N LYS A 38 9.22 -10.75 -8.41
CA LYS A 38 10.66 -10.59 -8.63
C LYS A 38 11.38 -10.05 -7.41
N VAL A 39 10.87 -8.97 -6.77
CA VAL A 39 11.60 -8.30 -5.68
C VAL A 39 11.37 -8.95 -4.32
N LEU A 40 10.26 -9.63 -4.11
CA LEU A 40 10.02 -10.42 -2.90
C LEU A 40 10.92 -11.66 -2.84
N GLU A 41 11.39 -12.18 -3.98
CA GLU A 41 12.19 -13.41 -4.09
C GLU A 41 11.58 -14.59 -3.34
N ALA A 42 10.26 -14.60 -3.22
CA ALA A 42 9.53 -15.64 -2.52
C ALA A 42 9.48 -16.93 -3.36
N ARG A 43 9.67 -18.07 -2.71
CA ARG A 43 9.61 -19.38 -3.39
C ARG A 43 8.18 -19.72 -3.77
N PRO A 44 7.94 -20.51 -4.81
CA PRO A 44 6.60 -21.03 -5.11
C PRO A 44 5.97 -21.68 -3.87
N GLY A 45 4.71 -21.38 -3.61
CA GLY A 45 3.99 -21.84 -2.42
C GLY A 45 4.27 -21.08 -1.13
N ALA A 46 5.09 -20.02 -1.18
CA ALA A 46 5.34 -19.15 -0.04
C ALA A 46 4.04 -18.49 0.48
N ARG A 47 4.03 -18.17 1.77
CA ARG A 47 2.94 -17.42 2.40
C ARG A 47 3.20 -15.92 2.25
N LEU A 48 2.30 -15.22 1.57
CA LEU A 48 2.38 -13.77 1.37
C LEU A 48 1.24 -13.05 2.09
N LEU A 49 1.54 -11.88 2.65
CA LEU A 49 0.57 -10.98 3.27
C LEU A 49 0.33 -9.78 2.38
N ASP A 50 -0.92 -9.56 1.97
CA ASP A 50 -1.40 -8.36 1.26
C ASP A 50 -2.12 -7.45 2.25
N VAL A 51 -1.55 -6.29 2.58
CA VAL A 51 -2.10 -5.41 3.63
C VAL A 51 -1.77 -3.93 3.39
N PRO A 52 -2.81 -3.08 3.20
CA PRO A 52 -4.22 -3.43 2.97
C PRO A 52 -4.44 -3.95 1.55
N CYS A 53 -5.31 -4.96 1.41
CA CYS A 53 -5.48 -5.68 0.15
C CYS A 53 -6.54 -5.07 -0.80
N GLY A 54 -7.37 -4.14 -0.32
CA GLY A 54 -8.49 -3.64 -1.08
C GLY A 54 -9.43 -4.77 -1.53
N ASP A 55 -9.88 -4.74 -2.77
CA ASP A 55 -10.71 -5.80 -3.38
C ASP A 55 -9.92 -7.05 -3.83
N GLY A 56 -8.65 -7.14 -3.43
CA GLY A 56 -7.84 -8.35 -3.56
C GLY A 56 -7.23 -8.59 -4.95
N ARG A 57 -7.17 -7.59 -5.84
CA ARG A 57 -6.66 -7.77 -7.21
C ARG A 57 -5.26 -8.39 -7.28
N LEU A 58 -4.32 -7.95 -6.42
CA LEU A 58 -2.96 -8.50 -6.35
C LEU A 58 -2.94 -9.86 -5.64
N SER A 59 -3.73 -10.01 -4.58
CA SER A 59 -3.92 -11.29 -3.90
C SER A 59 -4.41 -12.39 -4.84
N LEU A 60 -5.41 -12.10 -5.69
CA LEU A 60 -5.95 -13.02 -6.69
C LEU A 60 -4.90 -13.41 -7.74
N GLU A 61 -4.18 -12.43 -8.27
CA GLU A 61 -3.14 -12.65 -9.27
C GLU A 61 -2.02 -13.53 -8.71
N LEU A 62 -1.50 -13.22 -7.51
CA LEU A 62 -0.41 -13.98 -6.89
C LEU A 62 -0.86 -15.38 -6.43
N ALA A 63 -2.10 -15.52 -5.94
CA ALA A 63 -2.65 -16.84 -5.64
C ALA A 63 -2.81 -17.71 -6.90
N GLY A 64 -3.20 -17.12 -8.02
CA GLY A 64 -3.24 -17.78 -9.32
C GLY A 64 -1.86 -18.27 -9.79
N ARG A 65 -0.78 -17.67 -9.32
CA ARG A 65 0.62 -18.08 -9.56
C ARG A 65 1.13 -19.13 -8.56
N GLY A 66 0.27 -19.57 -7.63
CA GLY A 66 0.58 -20.63 -6.68
C GLY A 66 1.12 -20.17 -5.32
N TYR A 67 1.05 -18.88 -5.00
CA TYR A 67 1.34 -18.38 -3.63
C TYR A 67 0.15 -18.62 -2.71
N ARG A 68 0.44 -18.79 -1.41
CA ARG A 68 -0.58 -18.82 -0.35
C ARG A 68 -0.75 -17.41 0.18
N VAL A 69 -1.81 -16.73 -0.23
CA VAL A 69 -2.01 -15.33 0.11
C VAL A 69 -3.02 -15.18 1.24
N THR A 70 -2.71 -14.29 2.18
CA THR A 70 -3.64 -13.76 3.18
C THR A 70 -3.85 -12.29 2.90
N GLY A 71 -5.08 -11.86 2.62
CA GLY A 71 -5.45 -10.47 2.39
C GLY A 71 -6.14 -9.87 3.62
N VAL A 72 -5.71 -8.66 4.00
CA VAL A 72 -6.27 -7.91 5.13
C VAL A 72 -6.73 -6.54 4.66
N ASP A 73 -7.98 -6.17 4.96
CA ASP A 73 -8.50 -4.83 4.73
C ASP A 73 -9.55 -4.47 5.80
N VAL A 74 -9.74 -3.20 6.06
CA VAL A 74 -10.75 -2.71 7.00
C VAL A 74 -12.14 -2.64 6.38
N SER A 75 -12.24 -2.52 5.05
CA SER A 75 -13.48 -2.39 4.31
C SER A 75 -14.21 -3.73 4.19
N GLU A 76 -15.43 -3.80 4.75
CA GLU A 76 -16.31 -4.96 4.59
C GLU A 76 -16.64 -5.24 3.12
N ASP A 77 -16.96 -4.17 2.37
CA ASP A 77 -17.35 -4.28 0.95
C ASP A 77 -16.20 -4.83 0.09
N TYR A 78 -14.97 -4.40 0.36
CA TYR A 78 -13.80 -4.92 -0.34
C TYR A 78 -13.53 -6.38 0.01
N ILE A 79 -13.58 -6.75 1.27
CA ILE A 79 -13.38 -8.15 1.69
C ILE A 79 -14.48 -9.07 1.15
N ALA A 80 -15.73 -8.60 1.11
CA ALA A 80 -16.82 -9.36 0.50
C ALA A 80 -16.59 -9.60 -1.01
N ALA A 81 -16.25 -8.54 -1.74
CA ALA A 81 -15.94 -8.62 -3.17
C ALA A 81 -14.72 -9.51 -3.46
N ALA A 82 -13.68 -9.42 -2.64
CA ALA A 82 -12.48 -10.25 -2.74
C ALA A 82 -12.80 -11.74 -2.54
N ARG A 83 -13.63 -12.07 -1.53
CA ARG A 83 -14.09 -13.44 -1.29
C ARG A 83 -14.90 -14.01 -2.47
N GLU A 84 -15.82 -13.21 -3.01
CA GLU A 84 -16.62 -13.60 -4.16
C GLU A 84 -15.73 -13.89 -5.38
N SER A 85 -14.78 -12.99 -5.68
CA SER A 85 -13.85 -13.14 -6.79
C SER A 85 -12.94 -14.37 -6.63
N ALA A 86 -12.43 -14.62 -5.41
CA ALA A 86 -11.60 -15.77 -5.10
C ALA A 86 -12.39 -17.09 -5.26
N ALA A 87 -13.63 -17.12 -4.77
CA ALA A 87 -14.51 -18.30 -4.91
C ALA A 87 -14.83 -18.60 -6.38
N ALA A 88 -15.13 -17.57 -7.18
CA ALA A 88 -15.38 -17.70 -8.61
C ALA A 88 -14.16 -18.22 -9.38
N ALA A 89 -12.95 -17.86 -8.95
CA ALA A 89 -11.68 -18.32 -9.53
C ALA A 89 -11.18 -19.64 -8.94
N GLY A 90 -11.83 -20.18 -7.91
CA GLY A 90 -11.39 -21.41 -7.22
C GLY A 90 -10.06 -21.25 -6.48
N LEU A 91 -9.72 -20.04 -6.02
CA LEU A 91 -8.47 -19.71 -5.35
C LEU A 91 -8.62 -19.75 -3.83
N PRO A 92 -7.79 -20.53 -3.11
CA PRO A 92 -7.85 -20.65 -1.66
C PRO A 92 -7.10 -19.50 -0.97
N ILE A 93 -7.70 -18.31 -0.92
CA ILE A 93 -7.13 -17.12 -0.27
C ILE A 93 -7.80 -16.93 1.09
N GLU A 94 -6.99 -16.65 2.11
CA GLU A 94 -7.46 -16.26 3.42
C GLU A 94 -7.77 -14.75 3.44
N TRP A 95 -8.98 -14.38 3.81
CA TRP A 95 -9.41 -12.98 3.90
C TRP A 95 -9.77 -12.60 5.32
N ARG A 96 -9.20 -11.51 5.80
CA ARG A 96 -9.46 -10.99 7.14
C ARG A 96 -9.89 -9.53 7.06
N ARG A 97 -11.05 -9.23 7.64
CA ARG A 97 -11.42 -7.85 7.93
C ARG A 97 -10.72 -7.40 9.21
N SER A 98 -9.79 -6.48 9.13
CA SER A 98 -9.06 -5.92 10.26
C SER A 98 -8.41 -4.60 9.89
N ASP A 99 -8.09 -3.78 10.89
CA ASP A 99 -7.19 -2.66 10.72
C ASP A 99 -5.77 -3.20 10.42
N MET A 100 -5.04 -2.55 9.51
CA MET A 100 -3.69 -2.95 9.12
C MET A 100 -2.66 -2.84 10.26
N ARG A 101 -3.00 -2.18 11.36
CA ARG A 101 -2.21 -2.13 12.60
C ARG A 101 -2.46 -3.34 13.50
N ASP A 102 -3.58 -4.04 13.33
CA ASP A 102 -4.00 -5.17 14.16
C ASP A 102 -3.83 -6.49 13.40
N LEU A 103 -2.59 -6.95 13.33
CA LEU A 103 -2.19 -8.19 12.66
C LEU A 103 -1.81 -9.23 13.71
N PRO A 104 -2.56 -10.36 13.84
CA PRO A 104 -2.38 -11.33 14.94
C PRO A 104 -1.19 -12.26 14.76
N TRP A 105 -0.63 -12.34 13.56
CA TRP A 105 0.45 -13.27 13.22
C TRP A 105 1.81 -12.81 13.74
N ARG A 106 2.70 -13.75 13.93
CA ARG A 106 4.10 -13.51 14.32
C ARG A 106 5.00 -14.45 13.53
N GLU A 107 5.91 -13.89 12.72
CA GLU A 107 6.91 -14.63 11.93
C GLU A 107 6.31 -15.76 11.08
N GLU A 108 5.15 -15.50 10.47
CA GLU A 108 4.44 -16.52 9.68
C GLU A 108 4.61 -16.33 8.17
N PHE A 109 4.85 -15.11 7.70
CA PHE A 109 4.88 -14.79 6.29
C PHE A 109 6.30 -14.75 5.73
N ASP A 110 6.44 -15.27 4.51
CA ASP A 110 7.68 -15.30 3.75
C ASP A 110 7.90 -13.98 2.98
N GLY A 111 6.87 -13.15 2.86
CA GLY A 111 6.89 -11.82 2.29
C GLY A 111 5.57 -11.09 2.54
N ALA A 112 5.61 -9.76 2.40
CA ALA A 112 4.42 -8.91 2.48
C ALA A 112 4.47 -7.79 1.44
N PHE A 113 3.31 -7.26 1.11
CA PHE A 113 3.22 -6.09 0.22
C PHE A 113 2.04 -5.19 0.57
N CYS A 114 2.20 -3.91 0.25
CA CYS A 114 1.20 -2.87 0.33
C CYS A 114 1.07 -2.23 -1.07
N GLY A 115 0.14 -2.72 -1.86
CA GLY A 115 -0.20 -2.15 -3.16
C GLY A 115 -1.17 -0.98 -3.05
N GLY A 116 -1.32 -0.20 -4.14
CA GLY A 116 -2.38 0.80 -4.24
C GLY A 116 -2.19 2.07 -3.40
N SER A 117 -0.97 2.35 -2.92
CA SER A 117 -0.63 3.63 -2.27
C SER A 117 -1.39 3.95 -0.98
N SER A 118 -1.57 2.98 -0.11
CA SER A 118 -2.27 3.17 1.18
C SER A 118 -1.38 3.68 2.32
N PHE A 119 -0.07 3.67 2.15
CA PHE A 119 0.87 4.23 3.13
C PHE A 119 0.69 5.75 3.25
N GLY A 120 0.65 6.27 4.48
CA GLY A 120 0.36 7.68 4.77
C GLY A 120 -1.09 7.98 5.15
N TYR A 121 -1.97 6.98 5.25
CA TYR A 121 -3.37 7.18 5.68
C TYR A 121 -3.49 7.50 7.17
N LEU A 122 -2.67 6.84 7.99
CA LEU A 122 -2.85 6.77 9.44
C LEU A 122 -2.11 7.90 10.19
N GLY A 123 -1.28 8.68 9.47
CA GLY A 123 -0.41 9.68 10.07
C GLY A 123 0.75 9.08 10.85
N ASP A 124 1.63 9.93 11.38
CA ASP A 124 2.96 9.53 11.88
C ASP A 124 2.93 8.36 12.87
N ALA A 125 2.07 8.41 13.88
CA ALA A 125 1.98 7.35 14.88
C ALA A 125 1.32 6.07 14.33
N GLY A 126 0.26 6.24 13.52
CA GLY A 126 -0.47 5.12 12.95
C GLY A 126 0.32 4.38 11.88
N ASP A 127 1.03 5.12 11.01
CA ASP A 127 1.86 4.51 9.97
C ASP A 127 3.09 3.79 10.57
N ARG A 128 3.68 4.30 11.67
CA ARG A 128 4.71 3.56 12.42
C ARG A 128 4.15 2.26 13.00
N ALA A 129 3.00 2.32 13.66
CA ALA A 129 2.36 1.14 14.24
C ALA A 129 2.01 0.09 13.17
N TYR A 130 1.62 0.53 11.97
CA TYR A 130 1.40 -0.34 10.82
C TYR A 130 2.70 -1.04 10.38
N LEU A 131 3.80 -0.30 10.20
CA LEU A 131 5.09 -0.89 9.81
C LEU A 131 5.60 -1.89 10.86
N GLU A 132 5.46 -1.58 12.14
CA GLU A 132 5.78 -2.49 13.26
C GLU A 132 4.92 -3.75 13.25
N ALA A 133 3.61 -3.60 12.93
CA ALA A 133 2.71 -4.74 12.82
C ALA A 133 3.13 -5.65 11.66
N VAL A 134 3.42 -5.11 10.48
CA VAL A 134 3.91 -5.90 9.34
C VAL A 134 5.24 -6.57 9.69
N ALA A 135 6.22 -5.83 10.24
CA ALA A 135 7.50 -6.39 10.64
C ALA A 135 7.37 -7.60 11.58
N ARG A 136 6.43 -7.54 12.53
CA ARG A 136 6.16 -8.62 13.48
C ARG A 136 5.61 -9.88 12.79
N THR A 137 4.86 -9.74 11.69
CA THR A 137 4.26 -10.88 10.98
C THR A 137 5.25 -11.61 10.07
N LEU A 138 6.29 -10.91 9.64
CA LEU A 138 7.29 -11.42 8.70
C LEU A 138 8.35 -12.28 9.41
N LYS A 139 8.75 -13.36 8.77
CA LYS A 139 9.91 -14.14 9.16
C LYS A 139 11.18 -13.30 9.06
N PRO A 140 12.23 -13.58 9.86
CA PRO A 140 13.54 -12.96 9.67
C PRO A 140 14.05 -13.15 8.23
N GLY A 141 14.57 -12.09 7.62
CA GLY A 141 15.02 -12.07 6.24
C GLY A 141 13.91 -11.96 5.18
N ALA A 142 12.63 -12.04 5.56
CA ALA A 142 11.52 -11.84 4.62
C ALA A 142 11.45 -10.38 4.14
N ARG A 143 10.88 -10.19 2.97
CA ARG A 143 10.84 -8.90 2.27
C ARG A 143 9.46 -8.26 2.34
N PHE A 144 9.45 -6.94 2.40
CA PHE A 144 8.25 -6.12 2.36
C PHE A 144 8.34 -5.09 1.24
N VAL A 145 7.30 -5.00 0.40
CA VAL A 145 7.22 -4.04 -0.70
C VAL A 145 6.09 -3.05 -0.43
N ILE A 146 6.39 -1.75 -0.55
CA ILE A 146 5.41 -0.67 -0.43
C ILE A 146 5.35 0.12 -1.73
N ASP A 147 4.16 0.25 -2.31
CA ASP A 147 3.89 1.22 -3.35
C ASP A 147 3.62 2.59 -2.71
N ALA A 148 4.64 3.45 -2.70
CA ALA A 148 4.65 4.73 -2.00
C ALA A 148 4.56 5.93 -2.96
N VAL A 149 3.67 5.88 -3.95
CA VAL A 149 3.54 6.95 -4.98
C VAL A 149 3.22 8.32 -4.40
N LYS A 150 2.79 8.39 -3.15
CA LYS A 150 2.53 9.66 -2.43
C LYS A 150 3.71 10.14 -1.58
N ALA A 151 4.90 9.57 -1.76
CA ALA A 151 6.09 10.17 -1.16
C ALA A 151 6.35 11.58 -1.74
N ALA A 152 6.95 12.46 -0.93
CA ALA A 152 7.15 13.86 -1.30
C ALA A 152 7.93 14.00 -2.61
N GLU A 153 9.01 13.25 -2.76
CA GLU A 153 9.88 13.29 -3.95
C GLU A 153 9.23 12.68 -5.19
N ALA A 154 8.22 11.82 -5.03
CA ALA A 154 7.44 11.26 -6.13
C ALA A 154 6.30 12.21 -6.54
N LEU A 155 5.56 12.73 -5.55
CA LEU A 155 4.32 13.48 -5.77
C LEU A 155 4.56 14.95 -6.06
N LEU A 156 5.37 15.66 -5.24
CA LEU A 156 5.46 17.12 -5.28
C LEU A 156 6.03 17.70 -6.58
N PRO A 157 6.98 17.05 -7.29
CA PRO A 157 7.45 17.55 -8.58
C PRO A 157 6.37 17.68 -9.64
N GLN A 158 5.29 16.91 -9.53
CA GLN A 158 4.16 16.91 -10.47
C GLN A 158 2.83 17.22 -9.79
N PHE A 159 2.88 17.84 -8.61
CA PHE A 159 1.69 18.21 -7.86
C PHE A 159 0.80 19.16 -8.66
N ARG A 160 -0.50 18.88 -8.65
CA ARG A 160 -1.54 19.74 -9.21
C ARG A 160 -2.61 19.97 -8.16
N ASP A 161 -2.95 21.22 -7.93
CA ASP A 161 -4.05 21.64 -7.05
C ASP A 161 -5.41 21.26 -7.62
N HIS A 162 -5.52 21.17 -8.95
CA HIS A 162 -6.72 20.71 -9.66
C HIS A 162 -6.35 19.71 -10.76
N HIS A 163 -7.09 18.61 -10.81
CA HIS A 163 -6.93 17.58 -11.83
C HIS A 163 -8.29 16.99 -12.20
N GLU A 164 -8.55 16.78 -13.49
CA GLU A 164 -9.72 16.05 -13.94
C GLU A 164 -9.36 15.00 -15.00
N MET A 165 -10.12 13.92 -15.02
CA MET A 165 -10.00 12.86 -16.00
C MET A 165 -11.34 12.15 -16.20
N GLU A 166 -11.47 11.47 -17.33
CA GLU A 166 -12.59 10.58 -17.62
C GLU A 166 -12.06 9.14 -17.72
N VAL A 167 -12.73 8.21 -17.04
CA VAL A 167 -12.41 6.78 -17.10
C VAL A 167 -13.70 6.01 -17.36
N GLY A 168 -13.84 5.52 -18.56
CA GLY A 168 -15.10 4.93 -19.04
C GLY A 168 -16.24 5.95 -19.00
N ASP A 169 -17.26 5.69 -18.20
CA ASP A 169 -18.45 6.54 -18.01
C ASP A 169 -18.38 7.43 -16.74
N ILE A 170 -17.21 7.47 -16.07
CA ILE A 170 -17.03 8.23 -14.83
C ILE A 170 -16.11 9.42 -15.09
N ARG A 171 -16.62 10.63 -14.82
CA ARG A 171 -15.80 11.84 -14.71
C ARG A 171 -15.32 11.97 -13.27
N PHE A 172 -14.02 12.12 -13.11
CA PHE A 172 -13.33 12.28 -11.83
C PHE A 172 -12.67 13.65 -11.79
N VAL A 173 -12.93 14.41 -10.74
CA VAL A 173 -12.31 15.71 -10.45
C VAL A 173 -11.67 15.63 -9.08
N ALA A 174 -10.39 16.00 -9.00
CA ALA A 174 -9.64 16.11 -7.75
C ALA A 174 -9.23 17.56 -7.50
N ASP A 175 -9.66 18.12 -6.38
CA ASP A 175 -9.15 19.38 -5.83
C ASP A 175 -8.24 19.04 -4.66
N ASN A 176 -6.97 19.41 -4.75
CA ASN A 176 -5.92 18.99 -3.83
C ASN A 176 -5.33 20.22 -3.12
N ARG A 177 -5.03 20.08 -1.84
CA ARG A 177 -4.35 21.10 -1.05
C ARG A 177 -3.23 20.46 -0.24
N TYR A 178 -2.00 20.86 -0.49
CA TYR A 178 -0.85 20.43 0.31
C TYR A 178 -0.49 21.50 1.35
N ASP A 179 -0.38 21.09 2.59
CA ASP A 179 0.10 21.93 3.69
C ASP A 179 1.58 21.62 3.97
N VAL A 180 2.44 22.53 3.54
CA VAL A 180 3.90 22.39 3.64
C VAL A 180 4.40 22.38 5.09
N ALA A 181 3.66 22.99 6.04
CA ALA A 181 4.07 23.05 7.43
C ALA A 181 3.82 21.73 8.17
N THR A 182 2.80 21.00 7.76
CA THR A 182 2.39 19.75 8.43
C THR A 182 2.65 18.50 7.60
N GLY A 183 2.97 18.66 6.30
CA GLY A 183 3.18 17.55 5.38
C GLY A 183 1.92 16.75 5.07
N TRP A 184 0.74 17.35 5.21
CA TRP A 184 -0.52 16.71 4.85
C TRP A 184 -1.04 17.20 3.51
N ILE A 185 -1.59 16.27 2.71
CA ILE A 185 -2.42 16.59 1.57
C ILE A 185 -3.88 16.29 1.89
N GLU A 186 -4.75 17.23 1.59
CA GLU A 186 -6.20 17.07 1.62
C GLU A 186 -6.72 17.03 0.18
N ASN A 187 -7.55 16.02 -0.11
CA ASN A 187 -8.13 15.87 -1.43
C ASN A 187 -9.65 15.89 -1.34
N ARG A 188 -10.27 16.59 -2.26
CA ARG A 188 -11.71 16.53 -2.53
C ARG A 188 -11.91 15.90 -3.89
N TYR A 189 -12.41 14.67 -3.90
CA TYR A 189 -12.75 13.95 -5.12
C TYR A 189 -14.23 14.12 -5.41
N THR A 190 -14.56 14.54 -6.62
CA THR A 190 -15.94 14.59 -7.15
C THR A 190 -16.03 13.60 -8.30
N LEU A 191 -16.90 12.61 -8.16
CA LEU A 191 -17.19 11.61 -9.18
C LEU A 191 -18.58 11.84 -9.74
N THR A 192 -18.72 11.73 -11.05
CA THR A 192 -20.01 11.91 -11.74
C THR A 192 -20.18 10.81 -12.78
N ARG A 193 -21.37 10.15 -12.78
CA ARG A 193 -21.79 9.19 -13.79
C ARG A 193 -23.27 9.43 -14.13
N GLY A 194 -23.56 10.01 -15.28
CA GLY A 194 -24.90 10.49 -15.61
C GLY A 194 -25.39 11.50 -14.57
N ASP A 195 -26.54 11.23 -13.95
CA ASP A 195 -27.11 12.09 -12.91
C ASP A 195 -26.56 11.78 -11.50
N GLN A 196 -25.82 10.69 -11.34
CA GLN A 196 -25.21 10.33 -10.06
C GLN A 196 -23.97 11.17 -9.81
N ARG A 197 -23.90 11.79 -8.61
CA ARG A 197 -22.72 12.57 -8.18
C ARG A 197 -22.35 12.20 -6.76
N GLU A 198 -21.08 11.91 -6.54
CA GLU A 198 -20.52 11.62 -5.23
C GLU A 198 -19.35 12.55 -4.93
N VAL A 199 -19.20 12.92 -3.65
CA VAL A 199 -18.05 13.68 -3.16
C VAL A 199 -17.39 12.89 -2.06
N ARG A 200 -16.06 12.74 -2.15
CA ARG A 200 -15.22 12.06 -1.15
C ARG A 200 -14.11 13.00 -0.69
N LEU A 201 -13.85 13.02 0.60
CA LEU A 201 -12.75 13.77 1.19
C LEU A 201 -11.73 12.79 1.74
N THR A 202 -10.45 13.04 1.43
CA THR A 202 -9.34 12.25 1.96
C THR A 202 -8.27 13.15 2.54
N ARG A 203 -7.45 12.58 3.41
CA ARG A 203 -6.30 13.24 3.98
C ARG A 203 -5.15 12.24 4.08
N HIS A 204 -3.99 12.60 3.55
CA HIS A 204 -2.81 11.74 3.55
C HIS A 204 -1.62 12.48 4.12
N ARG A 205 -0.81 11.81 4.91
CA ARG A 205 0.51 12.28 5.30
C ARG A 205 1.47 12.02 4.14
N ILE A 206 2.17 13.05 3.69
CA ILE A 206 3.17 12.96 2.64
C ILE A 206 4.53 12.93 3.31
N TYR A 207 5.17 11.77 3.26
CA TYR A 207 6.50 11.55 3.81
C TYR A 207 7.56 11.77 2.75
N THR A 208 8.73 12.28 3.15
CA THR A 208 9.93 12.20 2.33
C THR A 208 10.46 10.77 2.27
N CYS A 209 11.26 10.44 1.26
CA CYS A 209 11.96 9.15 1.20
C CYS A 209 12.77 8.89 2.47
N ARG A 210 13.42 9.95 3.02
CA ARG A 210 14.20 9.84 4.26
C ARG A 210 13.34 9.49 5.47
N GLU A 211 12.15 10.09 5.60
CA GLU A 211 11.21 9.73 6.67
C GLU A 211 10.73 8.29 6.54
N ILE A 212 10.39 7.83 5.33
CA ILE A 212 9.97 6.44 5.07
C ILE A 212 11.07 5.46 5.46
N ILE A 213 12.31 5.72 5.03
CA ILE A 213 13.48 4.89 5.39
C ILE A 213 13.63 4.83 6.92
N SER A 214 13.63 5.99 7.60
CA SER A 214 13.78 6.04 9.06
C SER A 214 12.65 5.30 9.80
N MET A 215 11.41 5.36 9.30
CA MET A 215 10.27 4.64 9.88
C MET A 215 10.43 3.12 9.69
N LEU A 216 10.90 2.66 8.53
CA LEU A 216 11.18 1.26 8.26
C LEU A 216 12.32 0.73 9.13
N GLU A 217 13.44 1.47 9.24
CA GLU A 217 14.56 1.14 10.13
C GLU A 217 14.08 1.01 11.58
N GLY A 218 13.29 1.98 12.05
CA GLY A 218 12.69 1.96 13.39
C GLY A 218 11.76 0.76 13.64
N ALA A 219 11.04 0.29 12.61
CA ALA A 219 10.20 -0.91 12.67
C ALA A 219 11.00 -2.23 12.59
N GLY A 220 12.31 -2.17 12.35
CA GLY A 220 13.21 -3.31 12.28
C GLY A 220 13.35 -3.91 10.88
N PHE A 221 13.31 -3.07 9.88
CA PHE A 221 13.73 -3.41 8.52
C PHE A 221 15.13 -2.89 8.23
N THR A 222 15.82 -3.55 7.31
CA THR A 222 17.17 -3.22 6.83
C THR A 222 17.21 -3.33 5.31
N ARG A 223 18.34 -3.04 4.69
CA ARG A 223 18.55 -3.19 3.24
C ARG A 223 17.38 -2.63 2.43
N ILE A 224 17.15 -1.31 2.61
CA ILE A 224 16.05 -0.60 1.97
C ILE A 224 16.48 -0.16 0.57
N GLU A 225 15.74 -0.57 -0.45
CA GLU A 225 15.95 -0.23 -1.85
C GLU A 225 14.77 0.60 -2.39
N LEU A 226 15.07 1.58 -3.24
CA LEU A 226 14.09 2.49 -3.82
C LEU A 226 14.06 2.31 -5.34
N PHE A 227 12.89 1.94 -5.88
CA PHE A 227 12.67 1.75 -7.32
C PHE A 227 11.76 2.85 -7.86
N GLY A 228 12.07 3.30 -9.08
CA GLY A 228 11.33 4.33 -9.82
C GLY A 228 10.28 3.79 -10.78
N SER A 229 10.30 2.49 -11.04
CA SER A 229 9.39 1.84 -11.98
C SER A 229 9.22 0.34 -11.69
N LEU A 230 8.23 -0.27 -12.32
CA LEU A 230 8.01 -1.73 -12.31
C LEU A 230 9.07 -2.50 -13.12
N SER A 231 9.93 -1.83 -13.90
CA SER A 231 11.09 -2.45 -14.55
C SER A 231 12.28 -2.62 -13.59
N GLY A 232 12.21 -2.01 -12.40
CA GLY A 232 13.29 -2.09 -11.41
C GLY A 232 14.36 -1.00 -11.57
N GLU A 233 14.04 0.09 -12.27
CA GLU A 233 14.93 1.25 -12.40
C GLU A 233 15.09 1.96 -11.04
N PRO A 234 16.28 2.52 -10.74
CA PRO A 234 16.48 3.29 -9.53
C PRO A 234 15.50 4.49 -9.44
N PHE A 235 15.08 4.81 -8.23
CA PHE A 235 14.22 5.96 -7.99
C PHE A 235 14.92 7.29 -8.33
N HIS A 236 14.19 8.18 -8.96
CA HIS A 236 14.57 9.59 -9.15
C HIS A 236 13.36 10.51 -8.93
N LEU A 237 13.59 11.81 -8.73
CA LEU A 237 12.53 12.78 -8.46
C LEU A 237 11.45 12.76 -9.54
N GLY A 238 10.21 12.73 -9.10
CA GLY A 238 9.02 12.80 -9.96
C GLY A 238 8.58 11.47 -10.57
N CYS A 239 9.33 10.36 -10.39
CA CYS A 239 8.84 9.04 -10.79
C CYS A 239 8.04 8.36 -9.66
N ARG A 240 7.38 7.24 -9.97
CA ARG A 240 6.73 6.37 -8.97
C ARG A 240 7.78 5.92 -7.94
N LEU A 241 7.44 5.92 -6.67
CA LEU A 241 8.29 5.32 -5.64
C LEU A 241 7.73 3.96 -5.23
N ILE A 242 8.55 2.93 -5.34
CA ILE A 242 8.32 1.63 -4.74
C ILE A 242 9.48 1.35 -3.79
N VAL A 243 9.17 1.00 -2.56
CA VAL A 243 10.16 0.72 -1.51
C VAL A 243 10.17 -0.77 -1.22
N LEU A 244 11.36 -1.37 -1.31
CA LEU A 244 11.62 -2.72 -0.81
C LEU A 244 12.40 -2.61 0.50
N ALA A 245 12.02 -3.38 1.50
CA ALA A 245 12.71 -3.46 2.78
C ALA A 245 12.82 -4.92 3.23
N VAL A 246 13.91 -5.30 3.88
CA VAL A 246 14.15 -6.66 4.38
C VAL A 246 13.98 -6.68 5.89
N ARG A 247 13.21 -7.63 6.41
CA ARG A 247 13.03 -7.83 7.85
C ARG A 247 14.37 -8.22 8.48
N CYS A 248 14.81 -7.46 9.49
CA CYS A 248 16.08 -7.69 10.19
C CYS A 248 16.13 -9.09 10.83
N HIS A 249 17.26 -9.75 10.74
CA HIS A 249 17.50 -10.98 11.49
C HIS A 249 17.76 -10.65 12.96
N PRO A 250 17.30 -11.46 13.96
CA PRO A 250 17.50 -11.17 15.38
C PRO A 250 18.96 -10.94 15.76
N GLU A 251 19.91 -11.60 15.09
CA GLU A 251 21.36 -11.46 15.33
C GLU A 251 21.93 -10.11 14.88
N GLU A 252 21.35 -9.47 13.85
CA GLU A 252 21.80 -8.16 13.34
C GLU A 252 21.45 -7.00 14.27
N ARG A 253 20.46 -7.16 15.17
CA ARG A 253 20.07 -6.15 16.17
C ARG A 253 21.04 -6.03 17.34
N SER A 254 21.88 -7.04 17.58
CA SER A 254 22.83 -7.07 18.71
C SER A 254 24.11 -6.28 18.47
N ASP A 255 24.48 -6.03 17.21
CA ASP A 255 25.78 -5.42 16.88
C ASP A 255 25.78 -3.87 16.95
N GLU A 256 24.63 -3.22 16.79
CA GLU A 256 24.56 -1.75 16.90
C GLU A 256 24.56 -1.22 18.35
N GLY A 257 24.26 -2.08 19.34
CA GLY A 257 24.29 -1.73 20.76
C GLY A 257 25.68 -1.79 21.40
N SER A 258 26.67 -2.39 20.75
CA SER A 258 28.00 -2.61 21.33
C SER A 258 29.07 -1.59 20.91
N ALA A 259 28.76 -0.67 19.98
CA ALA A 259 29.77 0.27 19.42
C ALA A 259 29.84 1.63 20.11
N LEU A 260 29.12 1.86 21.22
CA LEU A 260 29.10 3.14 21.95
C LEU A 260 29.63 3.05 23.39
N VAL A 261 30.51 2.12 23.71
CA VAL A 261 31.32 2.14 24.96
C VAL A 261 32.77 1.82 24.60
N GLY A 262 33.51 2.87 24.28
CA GLY A 262 34.93 2.85 24.06
C GLY A 262 35.46 4.26 24.06
#